data_970e65925c59858143cc2611f94968e2
#
_entry.id   970e65925c59858143cc2611f94968e2
#
_cell.length_a   1.000
_cell.length_b   1.000
_cell.length_c   1.000
_cell.angle_alpha   90.00
_cell.angle_beta   90.00
_cell.angle_gamma   90.00
#
_symmetry.space_group_name_H-M   'P 1'
#
loop_
_entity.id
_entity.type
_entity.pdbx_description
1 polymer ?
#
loop_
_entity_poly.entity_id
_entity_poly.type
_entity_poly.pdbx_seq_one_letter_code
_entity_poly.pdbx_strand_id
1 'polypeptide(L)'
;MAENKRSIEHAVFLGVPRWAVALVFVVVELVVLLLAAMLALPAVPVAVLSVAWFAVCAVLFALLKGNASYVQDSESRRDGAWLPAARARLDVVRADVPDELAGDCARLAETLRCSDPAGTSATKPLEEAFDAAFEAFAAAPSAEGARECLNILEKRNAVCKADK
;
A
#
# COMPACT_ATOMS: atom_id res chain seq x y z
N MET A 1 24.40 -7.20 -6.72
CA MET A 1 24.25 -5.96 -7.52
C MET A 1 23.17 -6.10 -8.58
N ALA A 2 22.01 -6.68 -8.22
CA ALA A 2 20.92 -7.01 -9.16
C ALA A 2 19.51 -6.70 -8.60
N GLU A 3 19.38 -5.97 -7.50
CA GLU A 3 18.10 -5.82 -6.78
C GLU A 3 17.41 -4.46 -6.91
N ASN A 4 18.07 -3.50 -7.56
CA ASN A 4 17.53 -2.13 -7.66
C ASN A 4 16.69 -1.86 -8.93
N LYS A 5 16.22 -2.91 -9.64
CA LYS A 5 15.48 -2.75 -10.90
C LYS A 5 13.97 -2.95 -10.77
N ARG A 6 13.45 -3.37 -9.62
CA ARG A 6 12.02 -3.66 -9.42
C ARG A 6 11.16 -2.53 -8.86
N SER A 7 11.77 -1.44 -8.42
CA SER A 7 11.05 -0.33 -7.75
C SER A 7 10.37 0.68 -8.69
N ILE A 8 10.49 0.57 -10.01
CA ILE A 8 9.97 1.57 -10.95
C ILE A 8 8.61 1.16 -11.57
N GLU A 9 8.12 -0.04 -11.31
CA GLU A 9 7.10 -0.63 -12.19
C GLU A 9 5.64 -0.44 -11.80
N HIS A 10 5.26 0.01 -10.61
CA HIS A 10 3.84 -0.09 -10.24
C HIS A 10 3.18 1.17 -9.68
N ALA A 11 3.38 2.30 -10.33
CA ALA A 11 2.38 3.36 -10.23
C ALA A 11 1.31 3.16 -11.31
N VAL A 12 0.42 2.22 -11.08
CA VAL A 12 -0.67 1.85 -11.99
C VAL A 12 -1.89 2.72 -11.67
N PHE A 13 -2.39 3.44 -12.67
CA PHE A 13 -3.69 4.10 -12.61
C PHE A 13 -4.67 3.28 -13.47
N LEU A 14 -5.71 2.72 -12.86
CA LEU A 14 -6.69 1.85 -13.56
C LEU A 14 -6.06 0.70 -14.37
N GLY A 15 -4.94 0.13 -13.89
CA GLY A 15 -4.26 -0.93 -14.63
C GLY A 15 -3.31 -0.47 -15.74
N VAL A 16 -3.17 0.85 -15.97
CA VAL A 16 -2.33 1.40 -17.05
C VAL A 16 -1.06 2.04 -16.47
N PRO A 17 0.14 1.69 -16.97
CA PRO A 17 1.39 2.30 -16.51
C PRO A 17 1.44 3.80 -16.87
N ARG A 18 1.96 4.63 -15.97
CA ARG A 18 2.02 6.11 -16.12
C ARG A 18 2.67 6.57 -17.42
N TRP A 19 3.69 5.87 -17.90
CA TRP A 19 4.34 6.19 -19.15
C TRP A 19 3.41 6.02 -20.38
N ALA A 20 2.48 5.06 -20.33
CA ALA A 20 1.52 4.85 -21.41
C ALA A 20 0.51 6.01 -21.49
N VAL A 21 0.09 6.56 -20.34
CA VAL A 21 -0.75 7.76 -20.32
C VAL A 21 -0.01 8.94 -20.95
N ALA A 22 1.25 9.19 -20.58
CA ALA A 22 2.07 10.24 -21.18
C ALA A 22 2.24 10.04 -22.69
N LEU A 23 2.45 8.80 -23.12
CA LEU A 23 2.60 8.46 -24.55
C LEU A 23 1.33 8.76 -25.34
N VAL A 24 0.15 8.45 -24.80
CA VAL A 24 -1.14 8.78 -25.43
C VAL A 24 -1.27 10.29 -25.63
N PHE A 25 -0.92 11.11 -24.65
CA PHE A 25 -0.95 12.57 -24.78
C PHE A 25 -0.03 13.08 -25.90
N VAL A 26 1.20 12.55 -26.00
CA VAL A 26 2.14 12.94 -27.07
C VAL A 26 1.61 12.52 -28.45
N VAL A 27 1.04 11.32 -28.57
CA VAL A 27 0.48 10.84 -29.84
C VAL A 27 -0.70 11.70 -30.28
N VAL A 28 -1.61 12.05 -29.35
CA VAL A 28 -2.75 12.92 -29.66
C VAL A 28 -2.27 14.29 -30.15
N GLU A 29 -1.27 14.91 -29.51
CA GLU A 29 -0.73 16.20 -29.92
C GLU A 29 -0.10 16.12 -31.30
N LEU A 30 0.69 15.07 -31.60
CA LEU A 30 1.26 14.87 -32.94
C LEU A 30 0.19 14.74 -34.02
N VAL A 31 -0.89 14.02 -33.76
CA VAL A 31 -2.02 13.88 -34.68
C VAL A 31 -2.70 15.23 -34.95
N VAL A 32 -2.92 16.03 -33.89
CA VAL A 32 -3.53 17.37 -34.00
C VAL A 32 -2.66 18.30 -34.86
N LEU A 33 -1.34 18.32 -34.62
CA LEU A 33 -0.40 19.14 -35.39
C LEU A 33 -0.35 18.71 -36.85
N LEU A 34 -0.38 17.42 -37.11
CA LEU A 34 -0.35 16.87 -38.49
C LEU A 34 -1.63 17.21 -39.25
N LEU A 35 -2.80 17.12 -38.59
CA LEU A 35 -4.07 17.53 -39.18
C LEU A 35 -4.12 19.05 -39.42
N ALA A 36 -3.61 19.85 -38.49
CA ALA A 36 -3.52 21.30 -38.68
C ALA A 36 -2.66 21.69 -39.85
N ALA A 37 -1.54 21.00 -40.06
CA ALA A 37 -0.65 21.20 -41.20
C ALA A 37 -1.32 20.77 -42.55
N MET A 38 -2.03 19.63 -42.53
CA MET A 38 -2.75 19.17 -43.73
C MET A 38 -3.90 20.09 -44.16
N LEU A 39 -4.59 20.70 -43.19
CA LEU A 39 -5.69 21.63 -43.42
C LEU A 39 -5.21 23.08 -43.64
N ALA A 40 -3.91 23.33 -43.69
CA ALA A 40 -3.28 24.64 -43.86
C ALA A 40 -3.87 25.70 -42.87
N LEU A 41 -4.12 25.30 -41.62
CA LEU A 41 -4.69 26.19 -40.62
C LEU A 41 -3.69 27.28 -40.24
N PRO A 42 -4.16 28.51 -39.92
CA PRO A 42 -3.25 29.59 -39.50
C PRO A 42 -2.54 29.23 -38.19
N ALA A 43 -1.25 29.56 -38.09
CA ALA A 43 -0.38 29.15 -37.01
C ALA A 43 -0.82 29.63 -35.59
N VAL A 44 -1.44 30.80 -35.52
CA VAL A 44 -1.85 31.42 -34.26
C VAL A 44 -2.90 30.59 -33.48
N PRO A 45 -4.05 30.21 -34.09
CA PRO A 45 -5.04 29.39 -33.41
C PRO A 45 -4.52 27.99 -33.06
N VAL A 46 -3.64 27.41 -33.89
CA VAL A 46 -3.00 26.11 -33.61
C VAL A 46 -2.11 26.21 -32.38
N ALA A 47 -1.28 27.27 -32.27
CA ALA A 47 -0.41 27.48 -31.12
C ALA A 47 -1.22 27.68 -29.82
N VAL A 48 -2.33 28.44 -29.88
CA VAL A 48 -3.21 28.65 -28.71
C VAL A 48 -3.84 27.34 -28.25
N LEU A 49 -4.32 26.50 -29.19
CA LEU A 49 -4.88 25.18 -28.89
C LEU A 49 -3.86 24.25 -28.28
N SER A 50 -2.64 24.20 -28.81
CA SER A 50 -1.54 23.39 -28.24
C SER A 50 -1.18 23.82 -26.81
N VAL A 51 -1.06 25.12 -26.55
CA VAL A 51 -0.78 25.62 -25.20
C VAL A 51 -1.92 25.25 -24.22
N ALA A 52 -3.18 25.40 -24.64
CA ALA A 52 -4.33 25.01 -23.82
C ALA A 52 -4.32 23.50 -23.53
N TRP A 53 -3.99 22.68 -24.52
CA TRP A 53 -3.87 21.23 -24.35
C TRP A 53 -2.78 20.85 -23.37
N PHE A 54 -1.58 21.44 -23.46
CA PHE A 54 -0.51 21.21 -22.49
C PHE A 54 -0.89 21.63 -21.08
N ALA A 55 -1.62 22.73 -20.91
CA ALA A 55 -2.13 23.17 -19.61
C ALA A 55 -3.09 22.12 -19.00
N VAL A 56 -4.03 21.59 -19.79
CA VAL A 56 -4.94 20.53 -19.36
C VAL A 56 -4.17 19.27 -18.98
N CYS A 57 -3.19 18.86 -19.79
CA CYS A 57 -2.34 17.71 -19.49
C CYS A 57 -1.55 17.88 -18.19
N ALA A 58 -1.01 19.08 -17.94
CA ALA A 58 -0.27 19.39 -16.71
C ALA A 58 -1.17 19.30 -15.47
N VAL A 59 -2.39 19.82 -15.55
CA VAL A 59 -3.39 19.75 -14.45
C VAL A 59 -3.78 18.30 -14.21
N LEU A 60 -4.09 17.52 -15.24
CA LEU A 60 -4.42 16.10 -15.10
C LEU A 60 -3.27 15.31 -14.49
N PHE A 61 -2.03 15.58 -14.92
CA PHE A 61 -0.85 14.93 -14.34
C PHE A 61 -0.62 15.29 -12.88
N ALA A 62 -0.87 16.54 -12.49
CA ALA A 62 -0.81 16.99 -11.09
C ALA A 62 -1.89 16.31 -10.23
N LEU A 63 -3.12 16.19 -10.73
CA LEU A 63 -4.22 15.49 -10.07
C LEU A 63 -3.93 13.99 -9.92
N LEU A 64 -3.35 13.35 -10.94
CA LEU A 64 -2.95 11.96 -10.90
C LEU A 64 -1.84 11.72 -9.87
N LYS A 65 -0.89 12.65 -9.76
CA LYS A 65 0.19 12.60 -8.76
C LYS A 65 -0.36 12.80 -7.33
N GLY A 66 -1.30 13.73 -7.16
CA GLY A 66 -1.99 13.97 -5.88
C GLY A 66 -2.76 12.73 -5.41
N ASN A 67 -3.55 12.11 -6.29
CA ASN A 67 -4.29 10.89 -5.95
C ASN A 67 -3.38 9.71 -5.59
N ALA A 68 -2.23 9.56 -6.23
CA ALA A 68 -1.28 8.50 -5.88
C ALA A 68 -0.70 8.69 -4.47
N SER A 69 -0.45 9.93 -4.05
CA SER A 69 -0.02 10.26 -2.68
C SER A 69 -1.13 9.97 -1.66
N TYR A 70 -2.39 10.28 -2.01
CA TYR A 70 -3.55 10.00 -1.15
C TYR A 70 -3.79 8.50 -0.94
N VAL A 71 -3.63 7.69 -1.99
CA VAL A 71 -3.76 6.22 -1.89
C VAL A 71 -2.64 5.66 -1.03
N GLN A 72 -1.41 6.10 -1.20
CA GLN A 72 -0.26 5.67 -0.42
C GLN A 72 -0.37 6.09 1.06
N ASP A 73 -0.86 7.30 1.34
CA ASP A 73 -1.14 7.78 2.71
C ASP A 73 -2.30 7.01 3.36
N SER A 74 -3.32 6.64 2.60
CA SER A 74 -4.44 5.85 3.11
C SER A 74 -4.05 4.39 3.37
N GLU A 75 -3.18 3.81 2.56
CA GLU A 75 -2.59 2.49 2.82
C GLU A 75 -1.67 2.54 4.04
N SER A 76 -0.79 3.52 4.14
CA SER A 76 0.10 3.70 5.30
C SER A 76 -0.67 3.91 6.60
N ARG A 77 -1.81 4.62 6.55
CA ARG A 77 -2.70 4.78 7.72
C ARG A 77 -3.45 3.51 8.07
N ARG A 78 -3.85 2.69 7.09
CA ARG A 78 -4.46 1.38 7.32
C ARG A 78 -3.45 0.40 7.90
N ASP A 79 -2.22 0.40 7.38
CA ASP A 79 -1.13 -0.44 7.87
C ASP A 79 -0.75 -0.08 9.32
N GLY A 80 -0.79 1.21 9.69
CA GLY A 80 -0.61 1.66 11.08
C GLY A 80 -1.79 1.33 12.01
N ALA A 81 -2.97 1.03 11.48
CA ALA A 81 -4.15 0.69 12.26
C ALA A 81 -4.22 -0.80 12.64
N TRP A 82 -3.49 -1.69 11.95
CA TRP A 82 -3.52 -3.14 12.21
C TRP A 82 -3.06 -3.47 13.64
N LEU A 83 -1.93 -2.93 14.07
CA LEU A 83 -1.35 -3.23 15.37
C LEU A 83 -2.23 -2.81 16.56
N PRO A 84 -2.81 -1.59 16.60
CA PRO A 84 -3.80 -1.22 17.60
C PRO A 84 -5.04 -2.12 17.60
N ALA A 85 -5.52 -2.51 16.41
CA ALA A 85 -6.66 -3.42 16.29
C ALA A 85 -6.33 -4.82 16.82
N ALA A 86 -5.18 -5.37 16.49
CA ALA A 86 -4.70 -6.66 17.01
C ALA A 86 -4.58 -6.66 18.54
N ARG A 87 -4.07 -5.56 19.12
CA ARG A 87 -4.00 -5.38 20.58
C ARG A 87 -5.38 -5.37 21.21
N ALA A 88 -6.30 -4.56 20.68
CA ALA A 88 -7.67 -4.48 21.22
C ALA A 88 -8.39 -5.83 21.18
N ARG A 89 -8.20 -6.61 20.10
CA ARG A 89 -8.76 -7.97 19.98
C ARG A 89 -8.15 -8.91 20.99
N LEU A 90 -6.84 -8.85 21.23
CA LEU A 90 -6.18 -9.67 22.24
C LEU A 90 -6.67 -9.34 23.67
N ASP A 91 -6.88 -8.06 23.97
CA ASP A 91 -7.39 -7.63 25.28
C ASP A 91 -8.80 -8.20 25.56
N VAL A 92 -9.65 -8.31 24.51
CA VAL A 92 -10.96 -8.95 24.61
C VAL A 92 -10.82 -10.45 24.88
N VAL A 93 -10.01 -11.15 24.09
CA VAL A 93 -9.82 -12.61 24.20
C VAL A 93 -9.20 -12.98 25.55
N ARG A 94 -8.26 -12.16 26.03
CA ARG A 94 -7.57 -12.38 27.30
C ARG A 94 -8.51 -12.43 28.51
N ALA A 95 -9.67 -11.79 28.44
CA ALA A 95 -10.67 -11.81 29.53
C ALA A 95 -11.35 -13.19 29.68
N ASP A 96 -11.38 -13.99 28.60
CA ASP A 96 -12.10 -15.25 28.54
C ASP A 96 -11.17 -16.49 28.49
N VAL A 97 -9.84 -16.26 28.49
CA VAL A 97 -8.83 -17.34 28.39
C VAL A 97 -8.58 -17.96 29.77
N PRO A 98 -8.43 -19.31 29.86
CA PRO A 98 -8.07 -19.99 31.10
C PRO A 98 -6.74 -19.49 31.71
N ASP A 99 -6.63 -19.49 33.03
CA ASP A 99 -5.44 -19.04 33.78
C ASP A 99 -4.15 -19.74 33.35
N GLU A 100 -4.24 -20.97 32.87
CA GLU A 100 -3.10 -21.76 32.35
C GLU A 100 -2.43 -21.09 31.15
N LEU A 101 -3.18 -20.35 30.34
CA LEU A 101 -2.72 -19.65 29.14
C LEU A 101 -2.41 -18.16 29.40
N ALA A 102 -2.66 -17.67 30.61
CA ALA A 102 -2.45 -16.25 30.94
C ALA A 102 -1.00 -15.80 30.68
N GLY A 103 -0.01 -16.68 30.89
CA GLY A 103 1.41 -16.43 30.63
C GLY A 103 1.70 -16.25 29.14
N ASP A 104 1.14 -17.11 28.28
CA ASP A 104 1.31 -17.05 26.82
C ASP A 104 0.60 -15.82 26.25
N CYS A 105 -0.60 -15.51 26.73
CA CYS A 105 -1.33 -14.28 26.38
C CYS A 105 -0.58 -13.01 26.80
N ALA A 106 0.03 -13.00 28.00
CA ALA A 106 0.84 -11.87 28.45
C ALA A 106 2.07 -11.66 27.55
N ARG A 107 2.72 -12.74 27.15
CA ARG A 107 3.86 -12.70 26.23
C ARG A 107 3.46 -12.19 24.84
N LEU A 108 2.32 -12.64 24.32
CA LEU A 108 1.77 -12.17 23.06
C LEU A 108 1.43 -10.66 23.11
N ALA A 109 0.81 -10.22 24.22
CA ALA A 109 0.50 -8.80 24.44
C ALA A 109 1.75 -7.92 24.50
N GLU A 110 2.79 -8.38 25.21
CA GLU A 110 4.06 -7.67 25.28
C GLU A 110 4.77 -7.61 23.93
N THR A 111 4.76 -8.70 23.16
CA THR A 111 5.35 -8.73 21.82
C THR A 111 4.61 -7.78 20.88
N LEU A 112 3.28 -7.75 20.91
CA LEU A 112 2.47 -6.77 20.15
C LEU A 112 2.78 -5.33 20.59
N ARG A 113 2.96 -5.10 21.91
CA ARG A 113 3.29 -3.77 22.45
C ARG A 113 4.63 -3.26 21.95
N CYS A 114 5.62 -4.15 21.82
CA CYS A 114 6.97 -3.83 21.35
C CYS A 114 7.13 -3.87 19.83
N SER A 115 6.10 -4.28 19.09
CA SER A 115 6.13 -4.36 17.63
C SER A 115 6.10 -2.98 16.98
N ASP A 116 6.78 -2.86 15.83
CA ASP A 116 6.77 -1.63 15.04
C ASP A 116 5.37 -1.35 14.48
N PRO A 117 4.81 -0.16 14.68
CA PRO A 117 3.51 0.21 14.12
C PRO A 117 3.53 0.38 12.59
N ALA A 118 4.71 0.58 12.00
CA ALA A 118 4.83 0.70 10.56
C ALA A 118 4.71 -0.68 9.90
N GLY A 119 3.65 -0.85 9.11
CA GLY A 119 3.50 -1.97 8.19
C GLY A 119 4.16 -1.64 6.84
N THR A 120 4.64 -2.66 6.14
CA THR A 120 5.15 -2.55 4.77
C THR A 120 4.39 -3.54 3.88
N SER A 121 4.51 -3.39 2.56
CA SER A 121 3.91 -4.38 1.64
C SER A 121 4.43 -5.80 1.87
N ALA A 122 5.66 -5.93 2.41
CA ALA A 122 6.26 -7.21 2.76
C ALA A 122 5.68 -7.81 4.06
N THR A 123 5.13 -7.01 4.96
CA THR A 123 4.52 -7.49 6.21
C THR A 123 3.05 -7.88 6.07
N LYS A 124 2.33 -7.40 5.04
CA LYS A 124 0.91 -7.71 4.82
C LYS A 124 0.56 -9.20 4.87
N PRO A 125 1.26 -10.09 4.14
CA PRO A 125 0.92 -11.52 4.20
C PRO A 125 1.15 -12.14 5.59
N LEU A 126 2.07 -11.57 6.40
CA LEU A 126 2.28 -12.01 7.78
C LEU A 126 1.20 -11.47 8.72
N GLU A 127 0.68 -10.28 8.48
CA GLU A 127 -0.44 -9.69 9.22
C GLU A 127 -1.74 -10.46 8.95
N GLU A 128 -2.00 -10.83 7.69
CA GLU A 128 -3.13 -11.69 7.31
C GLU A 128 -3.00 -13.10 7.93
N ALA A 129 -1.80 -13.67 7.91
CA ALA A 129 -1.54 -14.97 8.54
C ALA A 129 -1.72 -14.91 10.08
N PHE A 130 -1.30 -13.81 10.70
CA PHE A 130 -1.53 -13.58 12.13
C PHE A 130 -3.03 -13.49 12.43
N ASP A 131 -3.79 -12.73 11.63
CA ASP A 131 -5.23 -12.60 11.83
C ASP A 131 -5.94 -13.94 11.74
N ALA A 132 -5.58 -14.79 10.77
CA ALA A 132 -6.14 -16.13 10.63
C ALA A 132 -5.79 -17.04 11.82
N ALA A 133 -4.52 -17.04 12.26
CA ALA A 133 -4.07 -17.81 13.42
C ALA A 133 -4.72 -17.30 14.71
N PHE A 134 -4.90 -15.99 14.84
CA PHE A 134 -5.54 -15.38 16.00
C PHE A 134 -7.04 -15.69 16.08
N GLU A 135 -7.76 -15.72 14.95
CA GLU A 135 -9.17 -16.16 14.89
C GLU A 135 -9.31 -17.62 15.36
N ALA A 136 -8.41 -18.50 14.90
CA ALA A 136 -8.39 -19.88 15.34
C ALA A 136 -8.09 -19.99 16.86
N PHE A 137 -7.14 -19.22 17.37
CA PHE A 137 -6.82 -19.14 18.78
C PHE A 137 -7.99 -18.59 19.63
N ALA A 138 -8.67 -17.56 19.15
CA ALA A 138 -9.81 -16.96 19.83
C ALA A 138 -11.01 -17.94 19.90
N ALA A 139 -11.22 -18.73 18.85
CA ALA A 139 -12.28 -19.74 18.80
C ALA A 139 -12.00 -20.96 19.69
N ALA A 140 -10.72 -21.37 19.81
CA ALA A 140 -10.27 -22.51 20.62
C ALA A 140 -8.93 -22.20 21.29
N PRO A 141 -8.92 -21.51 22.44
CA PRO A 141 -7.68 -21.13 23.11
C PRO A 141 -6.80 -22.32 23.46
N SER A 142 -5.56 -22.29 22.97
CA SER A 142 -4.57 -23.35 23.20
C SER A 142 -3.16 -22.77 23.26
N ALA A 143 -2.25 -23.42 23.98
CA ALA A 143 -0.86 -23.02 24.04
C ALA A 143 -0.17 -23.10 22.66
N GLU A 144 -0.60 -24.01 21.82
CA GLU A 144 -0.11 -24.15 20.45
C GLU A 144 -0.54 -22.95 19.58
N GLY A 145 -1.82 -22.57 19.62
CA GLY A 145 -2.34 -21.41 18.91
C GLY A 145 -1.67 -20.10 19.35
N ALA A 146 -1.45 -19.92 20.65
CA ALA A 146 -0.72 -18.76 21.17
C ALA A 146 0.74 -18.72 20.67
N ARG A 147 1.44 -19.85 20.61
CA ARG A 147 2.80 -19.95 20.06
C ARG A 147 2.85 -19.70 18.56
N GLU A 148 1.85 -20.15 17.82
CA GLU A 148 1.74 -19.87 16.38
C GLU A 148 1.60 -18.37 16.13
N CYS A 149 0.71 -17.68 16.85
CA CYS A 149 0.57 -16.24 16.79
C CYS A 149 1.90 -15.51 17.10
N LEU A 150 2.59 -15.93 18.16
CA LEU A 150 3.91 -15.39 18.52
C LEU A 150 4.94 -15.57 17.40
N ASN A 151 5.04 -16.76 16.83
CA ASN A 151 6.01 -17.06 15.76
C ASN A 151 5.76 -16.18 14.51
N ILE A 152 4.52 -16.01 14.12
CA ILE A 152 4.16 -15.15 12.99
C ILE A 152 4.53 -13.68 13.29
N LEU A 153 4.25 -13.21 14.49
CA LEU A 153 4.56 -11.85 14.92
C LEU A 153 6.07 -11.58 14.98
N GLU A 154 6.86 -12.55 15.46
CA GLU A 154 8.32 -12.46 15.46
C GLU A 154 8.88 -12.38 14.03
N LYS A 155 8.34 -13.17 13.09
CA LYS A 155 8.69 -13.08 11.67
C LYS A 155 8.35 -11.73 11.08
N ARG A 156 7.16 -11.18 11.37
CA ARG A 156 6.76 -9.85 10.95
C ARG A 156 7.74 -8.79 11.46
N ASN A 157 8.09 -8.84 12.74
CA ASN A 157 9.03 -7.90 13.33
C ASN A 157 10.45 -8.01 12.75
N ALA A 158 10.87 -9.20 12.36
CA ALA A 158 12.14 -9.42 11.66
C ALA A 158 12.13 -8.77 10.26
N VAL A 159 11.03 -8.90 9.52
CA VAL A 159 10.85 -8.22 8.21
C VAL A 159 10.87 -6.70 8.37
N CYS A 160 10.15 -6.15 9.36
CA CYS A 160 10.18 -4.70 9.64
C CYS A 160 11.58 -4.17 9.97
N LYS A 161 12.43 -4.98 10.61
CA LYS A 161 13.82 -4.59 10.91
C LYS A 161 14.72 -4.63 9.68
N ALA A 162 14.46 -5.52 8.75
CA ALA A 162 15.25 -5.67 7.53
C ALA A 162 14.96 -4.57 6.50
N ASP A 163 13.76 -3.96 6.57
CA ASP A 163 13.31 -2.88 5.67
C ASP A 163 13.73 -1.47 6.13
N LYS A 164 14.44 -1.35 7.27
CA LYS A 164 14.99 -0.09 7.81
C LYS A 164 16.44 0.10 7.46
#